data_5390f158d0eb9dcec179a04875349132
#
_entry.id   5390f158d0eb9dcec179a04875349132
#
_cell.length_a   1.000
_cell.length_b   1.000
_cell.length_c   1.000
_cell.angle_alpha   90.00
_cell.angle_beta   90.00
_cell.angle_gamma   90.00
#
_symmetry.space_group_name_H-M   'P 1'
#
loop_
_entity.id
_entity.type
_entity.pdbx_description
1 polymer ?
#
loop_
_entity_poly.entity_id
_entity_poly.type
_entity_poly.pdbx_seq_one_letter_code
_entity_poly.pdbx_strand_id
1 'polypeptide(L)'
;MFKNTKFYVAAALLAQVDAAIGGKTGVNFGGYKNMLGTIRQPEFTYICPQVLESLPMEAFQAGASEMLKTFIIEDNDNYRPAVQLLAGLASEFIAAAEGNTYSYSMEKWPEILSERLSELTPFIAAAAKVKAGVVSRDQFEGGERRKLNLGHTFAHAIEALAHKRHNDVDHGHAVALGMVYAARLAEKLGMAEEGFATMIEKDLDSCLLLVMSPYGVREMADAMGKDKKAEGGKVHFVLPRAIGDVVIHDMTVEEAVALLA
;
A
#
# COMPACT_ATOMS: atom_id res chain seq x y z
N MET A 1 -36.73 13.95 9.45
CA MET A 1 -35.25 13.92 9.59
C MET A 1 -34.71 13.09 8.43
N PHE A 2 -34.18 13.71 7.38
CA PHE A 2 -33.62 12.97 6.26
C PHE A 2 -32.33 12.28 6.74
N LYS A 3 -32.32 10.94 6.80
CA LYS A 3 -31.07 10.17 6.95
C LYS A 3 -30.26 10.41 5.68
N ASN A 4 -29.16 11.16 5.78
CA ASN A 4 -28.19 11.26 4.68
C ASN A 4 -27.53 9.90 4.51
N THR A 5 -28.11 9.07 3.67
CA THR A 5 -27.56 7.79 3.25
C THR A 5 -26.34 8.07 2.38
N LYS A 6 -25.16 7.55 2.77
CA LYS A 6 -23.94 7.65 1.99
C LYS A 6 -23.62 6.29 1.40
N PHE A 7 -23.28 6.28 0.13
CA PHE A 7 -22.69 5.12 -0.54
C PHE A 7 -21.45 5.57 -1.31
N TYR A 8 -20.52 4.65 -1.52
CA TYR A 8 -19.32 4.89 -2.28
C TYR A 8 -19.33 4.08 -3.57
N VAL A 9 -18.88 4.70 -4.65
CA VAL A 9 -18.56 4.04 -5.91
C VAL A 9 -17.05 4.15 -6.08
N ALA A 10 -16.36 3.03 -5.99
CA ALA A 10 -14.92 2.97 -6.04
C ALA A 10 -14.44 2.96 -7.51
N ALA A 11 -13.90 4.09 -7.98
CA ALA A 11 -13.54 4.30 -9.39
C ALA A 11 -12.06 4.00 -9.70
N ALA A 12 -11.18 3.86 -8.69
CA ALA A 12 -9.78 3.49 -8.86
C ALA A 12 -9.48 2.18 -8.14
N LEU A 13 -8.43 1.46 -8.56
CA LEU A 13 -8.03 0.21 -7.92
C LEU A 13 -7.77 0.41 -6.43
N LEU A 14 -7.03 1.46 -6.06
CA LEU A 14 -6.78 1.84 -4.67
C LEU A 14 -8.08 1.99 -3.85
N ALA A 15 -9.11 2.58 -4.44
CA ALA A 15 -10.40 2.72 -3.78
C ALA A 15 -11.12 1.38 -3.64
N GLN A 16 -11.02 0.50 -4.65
CA GLN A 16 -11.69 -0.81 -4.67
C GLN A 16 -11.10 -1.78 -3.65
N VAL A 17 -9.78 -1.76 -3.45
CA VAL A 17 -9.10 -2.69 -2.53
C VAL A 17 -8.86 -2.11 -1.13
N ASP A 18 -8.86 -0.77 -1.00
CA ASP A 18 -8.46 -0.11 0.25
C ASP A 18 -9.33 1.10 0.62
N ALA A 19 -9.19 2.23 -0.04
CA ALA A 19 -9.59 3.54 0.48
C ALA A 19 -11.10 3.71 0.69
N ALA A 20 -11.98 3.09 -0.12
CA ALA A 20 -13.43 3.17 0.04
C ALA A 20 -13.98 2.24 1.14
N ILE A 21 -13.13 1.40 1.75
CA ILE A 21 -13.52 0.40 2.74
C ILE A 21 -13.05 0.86 4.13
N GLY A 22 -13.99 0.93 5.10
CA GLY A 22 -13.65 1.22 6.49
C GLY A 22 -13.97 2.62 6.99
N GLY A 23 -14.66 3.45 6.16
CA GLY A 23 -15.33 4.66 6.59
C GLY A 23 -14.43 5.80 7.07
N LYS A 24 -13.11 5.75 6.86
CA LYS A 24 -12.21 6.87 7.16
C LYS A 24 -12.46 8.01 6.18
N THR A 25 -12.72 9.23 6.69
CA THR A 25 -12.99 10.43 5.89
C THR A 25 -11.95 11.53 6.15
N GLY A 26 -10.72 11.13 6.49
CA GLY A 26 -9.65 12.06 6.82
C GLY A 26 -9.27 12.96 5.64
N VAL A 27 -9.06 14.25 5.93
CA VAL A 27 -8.51 15.24 4.99
C VAL A 27 -7.22 15.81 5.52
N ASN A 28 -6.33 16.18 4.62
CA ASN A 28 -5.07 16.80 4.95
C ASN A 28 -5.31 18.26 5.39
N PHE A 29 -4.66 18.69 6.45
CA PHE A 29 -4.77 20.05 6.96
C PHE A 29 -3.44 20.52 7.56
N GLY A 30 -3.01 21.74 7.24
CA GLY A 30 -1.80 22.34 7.79
C GLY A 30 -0.51 21.58 7.49
N GLY A 31 -0.42 20.89 6.34
CA GLY A 31 0.75 20.10 5.95
C GLY A 31 0.80 18.70 6.58
N TYR A 32 -0.22 18.31 7.35
CA TYR A 32 -0.32 16.98 7.95
C TYR A 32 -1.41 16.14 7.27
N LYS A 33 -1.14 14.86 7.04
CA LYS A 33 -2.09 13.91 6.44
C LYS A 33 -3.18 13.50 7.43
N ASN A 34 -4.41 13.36 6.94
CA ASN A 34 -5.57 12.80 7.65
C ASN A 34 -5.87 13.47 9.01
N MET A 35 -5.61 14.78 9.14
CA MET A 35 -5.72 15.51 10.42
C MET A 35 -7.15 15.74 10.87
N LEU A 36 -8.05 15.97 9.94
CA LEU A 36 -9.46 16.25 10.21
C LEU A 36 -10.32 15.20 9.52
N GLY A 37 -11.18 14.56 10.25
CA GLY A 37 -12.08 13.56 9.69
C GLY A 37 -12.83 12.78 10.76
N THR A 38 -13.68 11.89 10.30
CA THR A 38 -14.47 11.00 11.15
C THR A 38 -14.38 9.58 10.60
N ILE A 39 -14.71 8.61 11.42
CA ILE A 39 -14.97 7.24 10.95
C ILE A 39 -16.49 7.10 10.80
N ARG A 40 -16.95 7.06 9.54
CA ARG A 40 -18.35 6.90 9.21
C ARG A 40 -18.53 5.90 8.09
N GLN A 41 -19.06 4.74 8.41
CA GLN A 41 -19.34 3.69 7.44
C GLN A 41 -20.39 4.16 6.41
N PRO A 42 -20.21 3.86 5.11
CA PRO A 42 -21.28 3.99 4.13
C PRO A 42 -22.33 2.90 4.34
N GLU A 43 -23.52 3.06 3.77
CA GLU A 43 -24.54 1.99 3.72
C GLU A 43 -24.02 0.82 2.88
N PHE A 44 -23.33 1.11 1.79
CA PHE A 44 -22.60 0.14 0.97
C PHE A 44 -21.47 0.80 0.19
N THR A 45 -20.49 -0.01 -0.22
CA THR A 45 -19.44 0.36 -1.18
C THR A 45 -19.66 -0.49 -2.42
N TYR A 46 -19.87 0.16 -3.57
CA TYR A 46 -19.97 -0.51 -4.85
C TYR A 46 -18.61 -0.62 -5.51
N ILE A 47 -18.17 -1.84 -5.77
CA ILE A 47 -16.90 -2.17 -6.43
C ILE A 47 -17.23 -2.70 -7.82
N CYS A 48 -16.74 -2.02 -8.86
CA CYS A 48 -16.94 -2.35 -10.26
C CYS A 48 -15.59 -2.37 -10.97
N PRO A 49 -14.96 -3.54 -11.16
CA PRO A 49 -13.66 -3.61 -11.82
C PRO A 49 -13.63 -3.03 -13.22
N GLN A 50 -14.74 -3.09 -13.96
CA GLN A 50 -14.85 -2.57 -15.34
C GLN A 50 -14.50 -1.09 -15.47
N VAL A 51 -14.72 -0.28 -14.43
CA VAL A 51 -14.35 1.14 -14.47
C VAL A 51 -12.84 1.37 -14.47
N LEU A 52 -12.03 0.32 -14.21
CA LEU A 52 -10.58 0.39 -14.22
C LEU A 52 -9.98 0.40 -15.64
N GLU A 53 -10.75 0.06 -16.68
CA GLU A 53 -10.26 0.02 -18.07
C GLU A 53 -9.58 1.32 -18.53
N SER A 54 -10.01 2.46 -17.99
CA SER A 54 -9.42 3.78 -18.28
C SER A 54 -8.45 4.28 -17.21
N LEU A 55 -8.09 3.42 -16.22
CA LEU A 55 -7.24 3.85 -15.12
C LEU A 55 -5.79 4.04 -15.58
N PRO A 56 -5.16 5.21 -15.36
CA PRO A 56 -3.75 5.41 -15.66
C PRO A 56 -2.84 4.41 -14.94
N MET A 57 -1.71 4.07 -15.55
CA MET A 57 -0.74 3.08 -15.01
C MET A 57 -0.30 3.43 -13.59
N GLU A 58 0.03 4.69 -13.31
CA GLU A 58 0.47 5.15 -12.00
C GLU A 58 -0.62 4.95 -10.93
N ALA A 59 -1.88 5.26 -11.28
CA ALA A 59 -3.01 5.06 -10.37
C ALA A 59 -3.32 3.56 -10.18
N PHE A 60 -3.06 2.73 -11.18
CA PHE A 60 -3.13 1.28 -11.06
C PHE A 60 -2.05 0.75 -10.10
N GLN A 61 -0.80 1.18 -10.27
CA GLN A 61 0.33 0.78 -9.41
C GLN A 61 0.08 1.13 -7.94
N ALA A 62 -0.50 2.31 -7.67
CA ALA A 62 -0.89 2.68 -6.30
C ALA A 62 -1.88 1.68 -5.68
N GLY A 63 -2.88 1.24 -6.44
CA GLY A 63 -3.83 0.23 -5.97
C GLY A 63 -3.22 -1.17 -5.87
N ALA A 64 -2.34 -1.56 -6.79
CA ALA A 64 -1.65 -2.84 -6.79
C ALA A 64 -0.74 -2.99 -5.56
N SER A 65 -0.03 -1.94 -5.16
CA SER A 65 0.77 -1.92 -3.94
C SER A 65 -0.08 -2.18 -2.69
N GLU A 66 -1.24 -1.54 -2.58
CA GLU A 66 -2.17 -1.73 -1.47
C GLU A 66 -2.84 -3.12 -1.49
N MET A 67 -3.11 -3.67 -2.67
CA MET A 67 -3.62 -5.03 -2.82
C MET A 67 -2.60 -6.06 -2.31
N LEU A 68 -1.34 -5.98 -2.73
CA LEU A 68 -0.28 -6.87 -2.26
C LEU A 68 -0.01 -6.68 -0.76
N LYS A 69 -0.02 -5.44 -0.25
CA LYS A 69 0.04 -5.17 1.18
C LYS A 69 -1.04 -5.93 1.94
N THR A 70 -2.26 -5.90 1.44
CA THR A 70 -3.40 -6.58 2.07
C THR A 70 -3.18 -8.09 2.16
N PHE A 71 -2.63 -8.71 1.12
CA PHE A 71 -2.32 -10.14 1.13
C PHE A 71 -1.13 -10.50 2.03
N ILE A 72 -0.13 -9.62 2.13
CA ILE A 72 0.95 -9.79 3.11
C ILE A 72 0.39 -9.78 4.55
N ILE A 73 -0.66 -9.00 4.81
CA ILE A 73 -1.25 -8.87 6.14
C ILE A 73 -2.02 -10.13 6.55
N GLU A 74 -2.90 -10.66 5.70
CA GLU A 74 -3.86 -11.70 6.13
C GLU A 74 -4.21 -12.75 5.05
N ASP A 75 -3.66 -12.72 3.84
CA ASP A 75 -4.08 -13.65 2.77
C ASP A 75 -2.88 -14.27 2.02
N ASN A 76 -2.32 -15.31 2.60
CA ASN A 76 -1.21 -16.06 2.03
C ASN A 76 -1.55 -16.68 0.66
N ASP A 77 -2.75 -17.21 0.47
CA ASP A 77 -3.12 -17.98 -0.72
C ASP A 77 -3.19 -17.11 -1.98
N ASN A 78 -3.63 -15.84 -1.84
CA ASN A 78 -3.74 -14.92 -2.95
C ASN A 78 -2.45 -14.13 -3.25
N TYR A 79 -1.49 -14.07 -2.33
CA TYR A 79 -0.29 -13.26 -2.53
C TYR A 79 0.51 -13.66 -3.77
N ARG A 80 0.95 -14.91 -3.83
CA ARG A 80 1.80 -15.38 -4.94
C ARG A 80 1.10 -15.38 -6.31
N PRO A 81 -0.16 -15.81 -6.44
CA PRO A 81 -0.90 -15.67 -7.70
C PRO A 81 -1.10 -14.21 -8.13
N ALA A 82 -1.34 -13.30 -7.18
CA ALA A 82 -1.47 -11.87 -7.49
C ALA A 82 -0.15 -11.28 -8.01
N VAL A 83 0.99 -11.61 -7.37
CA VAL A 83 2.32 -11.21 -7.87
C VAL A 83 2.54 -11.71 -9.29
N GLN A 84 2.21 -12.97 -9.59
CA GLN A 84 2.37 -13.52 -10.94
C GLN A 84 1.53 -12.78 -11.98
N LEU A 85 0.28 -12.46 -11.67
CA LEU A 85 -0.59 -11.69 -12.57
C LEU A 85 -0.05 -10.27 -12.78
N LEU A 86 0.32 -9.57 -11.71
CA LEU A 86 0.84 -8.20 -11.80
C LEU A 86 2.18 -8.13 -12.54
N ALA A 87 3.07 -9.10 -12.33
CA ALA A 87 4.33 -9.21 -13.07
C ALA A 87 4.08 -9.51 -14.56
N GLY A 88 3.03 -10.28 -14.88
CA GLY A 88 2.58 -10.50 -16.26
C GLY A 88 2.16 -9.20 -16.93
N LEU A 89 1.30 -8.41 -16.27
CA LEU A 89 0.90 -7.07 -16.74
C LEU A 89 2.09 -6.13 -16.93
N ALA A 90 3.04 -6.13 -15.99
CA ALA A 90 4.26 -5.36 -16.08
C ALA A 90 5.12 -5.77 -17.28
N SER A 91 5.24 -7.08 -17.53
CA SER A 91 5.98 -7.62 -18.68
C SER A 91 5.34 -7.23 -20.02
N GLU A 92 4.01 -7.28 -20.12
CA GLU A 92 3.28 -6.86 -21.32
C GLU A 92 3.44 -5.35 -21.57
N PHE A 93 3.39 -4.56 -20.50
CA PHE A 93 3.65 -3.11 -20.59
C PHE A 93 5.07 -2.80 -21.07
N ILE A 94 6.09 -3.52 -20.56
CA ILE A 94 7.49 -3.37 -20.99
C ILE A 94 7.63 -3.82 -22.45
N ALA A 95 7.06 -4.96 -22.82
CA ALA A 95 7.12 -5.49 -24.18
C ALA A 95 6.49 -4.53 -25.21
N ALA A 96 5.45 -3.81 -24.84
CA ALA A 96 4.85 -2.78 -25.68
C ALA A 96 5.83 -1.61 -25.96
N ALA A 97 6.83 -1.37 -25.08
CA ALA A 97 7.87 -0.38 -25.29
C ALA A 97 9.01 -0.86 -26.21
N GLU A 98 9.17 -2.17 -26.42
CA GLU A 98 10.24 -2.71 -27.25
C GLU A 98 10.11 -2.23 -28.70
N GLY A 99 11.14 -1.52 -29.18
CA GLY A 99 11.13 -0.87 -30.50
C GLY A 99 10.28 0.41 -30.60
N ASN A 100 9.71 0.88 -29.49
CA ASN A 100 8.86 2.06 -29.38
C ASN A 100 9.33 2.96 -28.24
N THR A 101 8.59 4.05 -28.00
CA THR A 101 8.83 4.93 -26.85
C THR A 101 8.02 4.50 -25.63
N TYR A 102 8.43 4.91 -24.44
CA TYR A 102 7.64 4.75 -23.21
C TYR A 102 6.22 5.34 -23.35
N SER A 103 6.07 6.44 -24.07
CA SER A 103 4.77 7.05 -24.39
C SER A 103 3.84 6.07 -25.12
N TYR A 104 4.37 5.25 -26.02
CA TYR A 104 3.56 4.23 -26.73
C TYR A 104 3.04 3.15 -25.78
N SER A 105 3.84 2.70 -24.79
CA SER A 105 3.37 1.75 -23.78
C SER A 105 2.24 2.35 -22.93
N MET A 106 2.33 3.64 -22.61
CA MET A 106 1.27 4.34 -21.87
C MET A 106 -0.04 4.41 -22.69
N GLU A 107 0.03 4.60 -24.00
CA GLU A 107 -1.12 4.56 -24.90
C GLU A 107 -1.75 3.16 -24.98
N LYS A 108 -0.93 2.11 -24.90
CA LYS A 108 -1.36 0.70 -24.93
C LYS A 108 -1.87 0.19 -23.59
N TRP A 109 -1.58 0.85 -22.50
CA TRP A 109 -1.92 0.40 -21.17
C TRP A 109 -3.42 0.08 -20.96
N PRO A 110 -4.39 0.90 -21.43
CA PRO A 110 -5.81 0.58 -21.27
C PRO A 110 -6.22 -0.74 -21.96
N GLU A 111 -5.62 -1.06 -23.11
CA GLU A 111 -5.86 -2.30 -23.84
C GLU A 111 -5.31 -3.50 -23.04
N ILE A 112 -4.06 -3.42 -22.58
CA ILE A 112 -3.40 -4.44 -21.75
C ILE A 112 -4.22 -4.71 -20.49
N LEU A 113 -4.62 -3.66 -19.78
CA LEU A 113 -5.41 -3.79 -18.55
C LEU A 113 -6.79 -4.41 -18.81
N SER A 114 -7.48 -3.98 -19.86
CA SER A 114 -8.81 -4.50 -20.23
C SER A 114 -8.79 -6.00 -20.51
N GLU A 115 -7.77 -6.50 -21.21
CA GLU A 115 -7.62 -7.93 -21.53
C GLU A 115 -7.42 -8.79 -20.27
N ARG A 116 -6.77 -8.24 -19.22
CA ARG A 116 -6.47 -8.95 -17.97
C ARG A 116 -7.47 -8.69 -16.83
N LEU A 117 -8.45 -7.83 -17.06
CA LEU A 117 -9.36 -7.38 -16.01
C LEU A 117 -10.18 -8.52 -15.38
N SER A 118 -10.57 -9.51 -16.18
CA SER A 118 -11.29 -10.69 -15.68
C SER A 118 -10.43 -11.54 -14.72
N GLU A 119 -9.11 -11.61 -14.96
CA GLU A 119 -8.17 -12.32 -14.11
C GLU A 119 -7.86 -11.51 -12.83
N LEU A 120 -7.87 -10.17 -12.90
CA LEU A 120 -7.64 -9.29 -11.76
C LEU A 120 -8.83 -9.22 -10.80
N THR A 121 -10.04 -9.35 -11.31
CA THR A 121 -11.30 -9.21 -10.55
C THR A 121 -11.36 -10.08 -9.27
N PRO A 122 -10.98 -11.36 -9.27
CA PRO A 122 -10.96 -12.18 -8.07
C PRO A 122 -10.04 -11.64 -6.97
N PHE A 123 -8.87 -11.08 -7.34
CA PHE A 123 -7.92 -10.50 -6.38
C PHE A 123 -8.44 -9.20 -5.78
N ILE A 124 -9.12 -8.36 -6.57
CA ILE A 124 -9.81 -7.17 -6.06
C ILE A 124 -10.84 -7.59 -5.00
N ALA A 125 -11.66 -8.59 -5.30
CA ALA A 125 -12.68 -9.08 -4.39
C ALA A 125 -12.06 -9.69 -3.11
N ALA A 126 -10.95 -10.44 -3.22
CA ALA A 126 -10.23 -11.01 -2.09
C ALA A 126 -9.64 -9.92 -1.20
N ALA A 127 -8.95 -8.92 -1.76
CA ALA A 127 -8.38 -7.81 -0.99
C ALA A 127 -9.47 -7.00 -0.28
N ALA A 128 -10.55 -6.68 -0.97
CA ALA A 128 -11.70 -5.99 -0.39
C ALA A 128 -12.32 -6.78 0.78
N LYS A 129 -12.42 -8.11 0.65
CA LYS A 129 -12.93 -9.00 1.70
C LYS A 129 -12.02 -9.03 2.93
N VAL A 130 -10.70 -9.17 2.74
CA VAL A 130 -9.73 -9.11 3.84
C VAL A 130 -9.85 -7.78 4.58
N LYS A 131 -9.81 -6.66 3.86
CA LYS A 131 -9.93 -5.34 4.49
C LYS A 131 -11.25 -5.17 5.22
N ALA A 132 -12.37 -5.56 4.63
CA ALA A 132 -13.68 -5.50 5.27
C ALA A 132 -13.72 -6.36 6.55
N GLY A 133 -13.09 -7.53 6.54
CA GLY A 133 -12.93 -8.39 7.70
C GLY A 133 -12.18 -7.72 8.84
N VAL A 134 -10.99 -7.16 8.56
CA VAL A 134 -10.21 -6.42 9.57
C VAL A 134 -10.98 -5.22 10.13
N VAL A 135 -11.64 -4.44 9.26
CA VAL A 135 -12.47 -3.30 9.69
C VAL A 135 -13.65 -3.73 10.54
N SER A 136 -14.27 -4.86 10.24
CA SER A 136 -15.40 -5.39 11.02
C SER A 136 -14.98 -5.81 12.42
N ARG A 137 -13.77 -6.33 12.60
CA ARG A 137 -13.21 -6.72 13.90
C ARG A 137 -12.70 -5.53 14.70
N ASP A 138 -12.25 -4.46 14.02
CA ASP A 138 -11.74 -3.25 14.69
C ASP A 138 -12.08 -1.98 13.88
N GLN A 139 -13.31 -1.51 14.04
CA GLN A 139 -13.83 -0.36 13.30
C GLN A 139 -13.05 0.94 13.56
N PHE A 140 -12.59 1.15 14.79
CA PHE A 140 -12.01 2.42 15.25
C PHE A 140 -10.47 2.42 15.32
N GLU A 141 -9.81 1.35 14.82
CA GLU A 141 -8.34 1.25 14.80
C GLU A 141 -7.69 1.27 16.20
N GLY A 142 -8.37 0.63 17.15
CA GLY A 142 -7.85 0.49 18.51
C GLY A 142 -6.76 -0.57 18.65
N GLY A 143 -6.71 -1.54 17.74
CA GLY A 143 -5.81 -2.69 17.81
C GLY A 143 -5.50 -3.30 16.46
N GLU A 144 -6.22 -4.35 16.06
CA GLU A 144 -5.93 -5.16 14.86
C GLU A 144 -5.88 -4.35 13.55
N ARG A 145 -6.77 -3.37 13.39
CA ARG A 145 -6.81 -2.54 12.18
C ARG A 145 -5.53 -1.74 11.96
N ARG A 146 -4.70 -1.51 12.99
CA ARG A 146 -3.38 -0.91 12.86
C ARG A 146 -2.45 -1.71 11.95
N LYS A 147 -2.67 -3.03 11.79
CA LYS A 147 -1.93 -3.89 10.86
C LYS A 147 -2.03 -3.41 9.41
N LEU A 148 -3.15 -2.77 9.02
CA LEU A 148 -3.32 -2.16 7.69
C LEU A 148 -2.31 -1.05 7.38
N ASN A 149 -1.57 -0.57 8.38
CA ASN A 149 -0.49 0.39 8.20
C ASN A 149 0.88 -0.29 7.91
N LEU A 150 0.92 -1.55 7.47
CA LEU A 150 2.15 -2.19 7.01
C LEU A 150 2.85 -1.29 5.96
N GLY A 151 4.12 -1.00 6.19
CA GLY A 151 4.92 -0.11 5.33
C GLY A 151 4.67 1.40 5.52
N HIS A 152 3.53 1.80 6.11
CA HIS A 152 3.11 3.20 6.12
C HIS A 152 4.00 4.13 6.96
N THR A 153 4.66 3.64 8.01
CA THR A 153 5.60 4.46 8.80
C THR A 153 6.74 4.97 7.94
N PHE A 154 7.31 4.11 7.09
CA PHE A 154 8.34 4.49 6.13
C PHE A 154 7.77 5.27 4.95
N ALA A 155 6.63 4.84 4.41
CA ALA A 155 5.97 5.51 3.29
C ALA A 155 5.67 6.99 3.60
N HIS A 156 5.07 7.29 4.75
CA HIS A 156 4.78 8.66 5.17
C HIS A 156 6.06 9.49 5.34
N ALA A 157 7.16 8.89 5.80
CA ALA A 157 8.44 9.58 5.89
C ALA A 157 9.01 9.90 4.49
N ILE A 158 8.94 8.96 3.55
CA ILE A 158 9.34 9.17 2.15
C ILE A 158 8.52 10.29 1.52
N GLU A 159 7.19 10.23 1.63
CA GLU A 159 6.28 11.25 1.09
C GLU A 159 6.53 12.65 1.71
N ALA A 160 6.75 12.71 3.03
CA ALA A 160 7.03 13.97 3.71
C ALA A 160 8.35 14.60 3.23
N LEU A 161 9.39 13.80 3.02
CA LEU A 161 10.67 14.27 2.48
C LEU A 161 10.54 14.67 1.02
N ALA A 162 9.81 13.89 0.22
CA ALA A 162 9.54 14.16 -1.18
C ALA A 162 8.81 15.49 -1.35
N HIS A 163 7.74 15.70 -0.61
CA HIS A 163 6.99 16.95 -0.61
C HIS A 163 7.87 18.16 -0.21
N LYS A 164 8.69 18.01 0.83
CA LYS A 164 9.61 19.07 1.29
C LYS A 164 10.65 19.45 0.22
N ARG A 165 11.03 18.50 -0.64
CA ARG A 165 12.05 18.69 -1.70
C ARG A 165 11.44 18.96 -3.08
N HIS A 166 10.11 19.12 -3.17
CA HIS A 166 9.37 19.29 -4.44
C HIS A 166 9.65 18.17 -5.45
N ASN A 167 9.82 16.96 -4.97
CA ASN A 167 10.04 15.75 -5.75
C ASN A 167 9.01 14.70 -5.31
N ASP A 168 7.76 14.87 -5.72
CA ASP A 168 6.66 14.03 -5.28
C ASP A 168 6.89 12.55 -5.65
N VAL A 169 6.63 11.68 -4.70
CA VAL A 169 6.61 10.22 -4.87
C VAL A 169 5.18 9.76 -4.76
N ASP A 170 4.73 8.95 -5.70
CA ASP A 170 3.40 8.36 -5.65
C ASP A 170 3.21 7.51 -4.39
N HIS A 171 2.00 7.57 -3.82
CA HIS A 171 1.66 6.86 -2.59
C HIS A 171 1.94 5.36 -2.67
N GLY A 172 1.57 4.72 -3.78
CA GLY A 172 1.78 3.28 -3.95
C GLY A 172 3.24 2.88 -3.98
N HIS A 173 4.09 3.67 -4.65
CA HIS A 173 5.53 3.46 -4.64
C HIS A 173 6.13 3.67 -3.25
N ALA A 174 5.68 4.69 -2.52
CA ALA A 174 6.12 4.91 -1.15
C ALA A 174 5.73 3.75 -0.23
N VAL A 175 4.51 3.20 -0.37
CA VAL A 175 4.03 2.03 0.39
C VAL A 175 4.82 0.77 0.02
N ALA A 176 5.10 0.54 -1.26
CA ALA A 176 5.92 -0.58 -1.72
C ALA A 176 7.33 -0.55 -1.10
N LEU A 177 8.01 0.60 -1.18
CA LEU A 177 9.29 0.80 -0.50
C LEU A 177 9.19 0.60 1.01
N GLY A 178 8.12 1.11 1.61
CA GLY A 178 7.86 0.96 3.04
C GLY A 178 7.68 -0.50 3.47
N MET A 179 7.06 -1.33 2.64
CA MET A 179 6.94 -2.78 2.89
C MET A 179 8.31 -3.46 2.86
N VAL A 180 9.20 -3.08 1.94
CA VAL A 180 10.58 -3.60 1.89
C VAL A 180 11.34 -3.23 3.16
N TYR A 181 11.26 -1.95 3.61
CA TYR A 181 11.91 -1.53 4.86
C TYR A 181 11.34 -2.25 6.08
N ALA A 182 10.02 -2.45 6.15
CA ALA A 182 9.38 -3.20 7.23
C ALA A 182 9.84 -4.68 7.25
N ALA A 183 9.97 -5.31 6.07
CA ALA A 183 10.49 -6.67 5.96
C ALA A 183 11.96 -6.76 6.38
N ARG A 184 12.82 -5.83 5.94
CA ARG A 184 14.22 -5.75 6.36
C ARG A 184 14.34 -5.57 7.88
N LEU A 185 13.50 -4.73 8.49
CA LEU A 185 13.48 -4.54 9.92
C LEU A 185 13.04 -5.82 10.65
N ALA A 186 12.04 -6.54 10.14
CA ALA A 186 11.60 -7.81 10.68
C ALA A 186 12.71 -8.88 10.65
N GLU A 187 13.49 -8.97 9.56
CA GLU A 187 14.67 -9.85 9.49
C GLU A 187 15.74 -9.46 10.51
N LYS A 188 16.07 -8.18 10.61
CA LYS A 188 17.09 -7.69 11.57
C LYS A 188 16.72 -7.95 13.03
N LEU A 189 15.42 -7.99 13.32
CA LEU A 189 14.89 -8.37 14.64
C LEU A 189 14.75 -9.88 14.84
N GLY A 190 15.05 -10.70 13.83
CA GLY A 190 14.87 -12.15 13.88
C GLY A 190 13.40 -12.58 13.92
N MET A 191 12.48 -11.71 13.47
CA MET A 191 11.03 -11.98 13.40
C MET A 191 10.62 -12.65 12.10
N ALA A 192 11.37 -12.41 11.02
CA ALA A 192 11.20 -13.06 9.71
C ALA A 192 12.45 -13.87 9.37
N GLU A 193 12.28 -14.87 8.50
CA GLU A 193 13.39 -15.68 7.99
C GLU A 193 14.34 -14.84 7.12
N GLU A 194 15.61 -15.22 7.09
CA GLU A 194 16.61 -14.59 6.22
C GLU A 194 16.21 -14.76 4.74
N GLY A 195 16.28 -13.66 3.97
CA GLY A 195 15.89 -13.63 2.57
C GLY A 195 14.43 -13.24 2.32
N PHE A 196 13.60 -13.13 3.37
CA PHE A 196 12.20 -12.71 3.23
C PHE A 196 12.05 -11.30 2.63
N ALA A 197 12.86 -10.33 3.11
CA ALA A 197 12.86 -8.98 2.58
C ALA A 197 13.30 -8.93 1.11
N THR A 198 14.31 -9.73 0.75
CA THR A 198 14.76 -9.86 -0.63
C THR A 198 13.69 -10.47 -1.53
N MET A 199 12.89 -11.41 -1.02
CA MET A 199 11.76 -11.97 -1.74
C MET A 199 10.69 -10.89 -2.00
N ILE A 200 10.28 -10.14 -0.96
CA ILE A 200 9.31 -9.05 -1.09
C ILE A 200 9.80 -8.00 -2.09
N GLU A 201 11.07 -7.60 -2.00
CA GLU A 201 11.68 -6.63 -2.90
C GLU A 201 11.61 -7.09 -4.36
N LYS A 202 12.02 -8.33 -4.65
CA LYS A 202 11.95 -8.90 -6.00
C LYS A 202 10.51 -9.02 -6.53
N ASP A 203 9.58 -9.42 -5.68
CA ASP A 203 8.18 -9.55 -6.06
C ASP A 203 7.59 -8.18 -6.44
N LEU A 204 7.82 -7.15 -5.63
CA LEU A 204 7.35 -5.78 -5.92
C LEU A 204 8.04 -5.16 -7.13
N ASP A 205 9.34 -5.40 -7.31
CA ASP A 205 10.10 -4.94 -8.48
C ASP A 205 9.59 -5.57 -9.77
N SER A 206 9.33 -6.87 -9.77
CA SER A 206 8.75 -7.58 -10.91
C SER A 206 7.40 -7.03 -11.37
N CYS A 207 6.66 -6.42 -10.45
CA CYS A 207 5.38 -5.77 -10.71
C CYS A 207 5.50 -4.28 -11.09
N LEU A 208 6.71 -3.74 -11.26
CA LEU A 208 7.00 -2.31 -11.48
C LEU A 208 6.45 -1.41 -10.36
N LEU A 209 6.41 -1.90 -9.13
CA LEU A 209 5.92 -1.14 -7.97
C LEU A 209 7.04 -0.47 -7.17
N LEU A 210 8.30 -0.82 -7.45
CA LEU A 210 9.44 -0.19 -6.80
C LEU A 210 10.02 0.94 -7.65
N VAL A 211 10.37 2.01 -6.97
CA VAL A 211 11.22 3.09 -7.48
C VAL A 211 12.45 3.20 -6.59
N MET A 212 13.53 3.74 -7.10
CA MET A 212 14.69 4.02 -6.25
C MET A 212 14.31 5.04 -5.18
N SER A 213 14.47 4.67 -3.89
CA SER A 213 14.32 5.65 -2.82
C SER A 213 15.46 6.68 -2.91
N PRO A 214 15.14 7.96 -3.09
CA PRO A 214 16.16 9.00 -3.07
C PRO A 214 16.62 9.35 -1.64
N TYR A 215 16.05 8.69 -0.62
CA TYR A 215 16.27 9.01 0.79
C TYR A 215 16.84 7.81 1.54
N GLY A 216 17.92 8.04 2.29
CA GLY A 216 18.47 7.06 3.21
C GLY A 216 17.62 6.94 4.48
N VAL A 217 17.73 5.79 5.18
CA VAL A 217 16.97 5.53 6.42
C VAL A 217 17.21 6.62 7.48
N ARG A 218 18.44 7.13 7.58
CA ARG A 218 18.78 8.20 8.53
C ARG A 218 18.07 9.51 8.24
N GLU A 219 17.83 9.84 6.97
CA GLU A 219 17.07 11.04 6.58
C GLU A 219 15.59 10.91 6.91
N MET A 220 15.05 9.67 6.87
CA MET A 220 13.65 9.38 7.22
C MET A 220 13.38 9.48 8.73
N ALA A 221 14.39 9.39 9.59
CA ALA A 221 14.24 9.36 11.05
C ALA A 221 13.40 10.54 11.59
N ASP A 222 13.74 11.77 11.19
CA ASP A 222 13.03 12.97 11.64
C ASP A 222 11.55 12.99 11.21
N ALA A 223 11.27 12.45 10.05
CA ALA A 223 9.91 12.39 9.51
C ALA A 223 9.08 11.29 10.20
N MET A 224 9.68 10.12 10.47
CA MET A 224 9.04 9.04 11.22
C MET A 224 8.69 9.44 12.67
N GLY A 225 9.58 10.18 13.34
CA GLY A 225 9.35 10.65 14.71
C GLY A 225 8.22 11.68 14.86
N LYS A 226 7.82 12.33 13.77
CA LYS A 226 6.69 13.27 13.73
C LYS A 226 5.34 12.59 13.52
N ASP A 227 5.32 11.32 13.17
CA ASP A 227 4.07 10.56 13.08
C ASP A 227 3.46 10.46 14.49
N LYS A 228 2.24 10.99 14.67
CA LYS A 228 1.53 11.14 15.97
C LYS A 228 1.22 9.84 16.72
N LYS A 229 1.67 8.72 16.22
CA LYS A 229 1.48 7.40 16.82
C LYS A 229 2.50 7.05 17.90
N ALA A 230 3.39 8.00 18.28
CA ALA A 230 4.35 7.80 19.34
C ALA A 230 3.69 7.93 20.72
N GLU A 231 3.38 6.80 21.35
CA GLU A 231 3.04 6.73 22.77
C GLU A 231 4.33 6.47 23.57
N GLY A 232 4.69 7.40 24.46
CA GLY A 232 5.90 7.26 25.28
C GLY A 232 7.24 7.26 24.51
N GLY A 233 7.30 7.95 23.35
CA GLY A 233 8.49 8.02 22.50
C GLY A 233 8.71 6.82 21.58
N LYS A 234 7.79 5.85 21.57
CA LYS A 234 7.83 4.69 20.69
C LYS A 234 6.82 4.81 19.55
N VAL A 235 7.20 4.31 18.40
CA VAL A 235 6.35 4.21 17.19
C VAL A 235 5.89 2.76 17.03
N HIS A 236 4.64 2.59 16.63
CA HIS A 236 4.08 1.29 16.29
C HIS A 236 4.49 0.90 14.87
N PHE A 237 5.51 0.07 14.73
CA PHE A 237 5.88 -0.52 13.45
C PHE A 237 5.02 -1.75 13.19
N VAL A 238 4.47 -1.86 11.99
CA VAL A 238 3.84 -3.09 11.52
C VAL A 238 4.89 -3.87 10.75
N LEU A 239 5.23 -5.06 11.24
CA LEU A 239 6.33 -5.88 10.74
C LEU A 239 5.80 -7.23 10.24
N PRO A 240 6.14 -7.66 9.00
CA PRO A 240 5.73 -8.94 8.48
C PRO A 240 6.69 -10.05 8.99
N ARG A 241 6.13 -11.12 9.55
CA ARG A 241 6.88 -12.32 9.93
C ARG A 241 6.92 -13.34 8.79
N ALA A 242 5.84 -13.39 8.03
CA ALA A 242 5.65 -14.18 6.82
C ALA A 242 4.50 -13.57 6.01
N ILE A 243 4.25 -14.08 4.81
CA ILE A 243 3.04 -13.74 4.07
C ILE A 243 1.82 -14.26 4.85
N GLY A 244 0.83 -13.38 5.06
CA GLY A 244 -0.36 -13.65 5.86
C GLY A 244 -0.17 -13.50 7.37
N ASP A 245 1.02 -13.08 7.83
CA ASP A 245 1.31 -12.93 9.25
C ASP A 245 2.13 -11.67 9.53
N VAL A 246 1.49 -10.69 10.17
CA VAL A 246 2.10 -9.42 10.57
C VAL A 246 1.84 -9.13 12.04
N VAL A 247 2.78 -8.45 12.67
CA VAL A 247 2.71 -8.03 14.07
C VAL A 247 2.90 -6.53 14.21
N ILE A 248 2.36 -5.97 15.29
CA ILE A 248 2.65 -4.60 15.71
C ILE A 248 3.79 -4.67 16.72
N HIS A 249 4.87 -3.94 16.48
CA HIS A 249 6.06 -3.91 17.31
C HIS A 249 6.41 -2.48 17.70
N ASP A 250 6.52 -2.24 19.01
CA ASP A 250 6.78 -0.91 19.57
C ASP A 250 8.27 -0.71 19.78
N MET A 251 8.86 0.21 19.05
CA MET A 251 10.28 0.58 19.19
C MET A 251 10.48 2.06 18.90
N THR A 252 11.63 2.59 19.31
CA THR A 252 11.99 3.97 18.97
C THR A 252 12.44 4.07 17.51
N VAL A 253 12.37 5.27 16.96
CA VAL A 253 12.88 5.51 15.60
C VAL A 253 14.39 5.29 15.52
N GLU A 254 15.11 5.66 16.56
CA GLU A 254 16.56 5.51 16.67
C GLU A 254 16.97 4.03 16.62
N GLU A 255 16.24 3.15 17.33
CA GLU A 255 16.46 1.70 17.28
C GLU A 255 16.24 1.15 15.87
N ALA A 256 15.11 1.53 15.22
CA ALA A 256 14.80 1.09 13.86
C ALA A 256 15.87 1.54 12.85
N VAL A 257 16.31 2.80 12.95
CA VAL A 257 17.36 3.35 12.07
C VAL A 257 18.70 2.66 12.31
N ALA A 258 19.06 2.37 13.55
CA ALA A 258 20.31 1.67 13.87
C ALA A 258 20.38 0.26 13.28
N LEU A 259 19.24 -0.43 13.19
CA LEU A 259 19.15 -1.78 12.60
C LEU A 259 19.18 -1.76 11.07
N LEU A 260 18.71 -0.68 10.42
CA LEU A 260 18.58 -0.58 8.97
C LEU A 260 19.73 0.17 8.30
N ALA A 261 20.53 0.94 9.06
CA ALA A 261 21.67 1.71 8.55
C ALA A 261 22.93 0.86 8.43
#